data_5832fa840f9fcc428a0c26e6b6d12c9a
#
_entry.id   5832fa840f9fcc428a0c26e6b6d12c9a
#
_cell.length_a   1.000
_cell.length_b   1.000
_cell.length_c   1.000
_cell.angle_alpha   90.00
_cell.angle_beta   90.00
_cell.angle_gamma   90.00
#
_symmetry.space_group_name_H-M   'P 1'
#
loop_
_entity.id
_entity.type
_entity.pdbx_description
1 polymer ?
#
loop_
_entity_poly.entity_id
_entity_poly.type
_entity_poly.pdbx_seq_one_letter_code
_entity_poly.pdbx_strand_id
1 'polypeptide(L)'
;MSGRRLVLLRHAKSDWPDVADHDRPLAKRGRRDAPAVGRWLGESGYAPDAVICSTALRARETWELASAGLRTAAPGADPAVRYESRVYDATVLGLLMLVREFRPEWRTALLVGHNPGMAELTVGLADPSSDPPSAFPTAAVAVLAVPGPWAATAPGEAGLLAFAIPADMRSG
;
A
#
# COMPACT_ATOMS: atom_id res chain seq x y z
N MET A 1 -8.13 -19.49 12.02
CA MET A 1 -7.52 -19.35 10.77
C MET A 1 -7.33 -17.91 10.39
N SER A 2 -6.14 -17.47 10.39
CA SER A 2 -5.88 -16.12 9.97
C SER A 2 -5.72 -16.08 8.45
N GLY A 3 -6.55 -15.31 7.79
CA GLY A 3 -6.36 -14.98 6.40
C GLY A 3 -5.17 -14.04 6.22
N ARG A 4 -4.79 -13.87 4.98
CA ARG A 4 -3.74 -12.92 4.63
C ARG A 4 -4.36 -11.54 4.39
N ARG A 5 -3.59 -10.49 4.67
CA ARG A 5 -4.01 -9.12 4.43
C ARG A 5 -3.08 -8.47 3.41
N LEU A 6 -3.68 -7.92 2.38
CA LEU A 6 -2.97 -7.12 1.39
C LEU A 6 -3.28 -5.65 1.68
N VAL A 7 -2.25 -4.89 1.99
CA VAL A 7 -2.37 -3.45 2.24
C VAL A 7 -1.88 -2.74 0.99
N LEU A 8 -2.74 -1.93 0.37
CA LEU A 8 -2.43 -1.18 -0.83
C LEU A 8 -2.31 0.29 -0.48
N LEU A 9 -1.14 0.86 -0.71
CA LEU A 9 -0.83 2.26 -0.41
C LEU A 9 -0.42 2.98 -1.69
N ARG A 10 -1.18 3.99 -2.09
CA ARG A 10 -0.73 4.89 -3.14
C ARG A 10 0.29 5.86 -2.55
N HIS A 11 1.39 6.12 -3.28
CA HIS A 11 2.39 7.07 -2.80
C HIS A 11 1.76 8.40 -2.38
N ALA A 12 2.39 9.13 -1.48
CA ALA A 12 1.92 10.42 -0.99
C ALA A 12 2.11 11.51 -2.04
N LYS A 13 1.59 12.70 -1.79
CA LYS A 13 1.61 13.83 -2.74
C LYS A 13 3.03 14.12 -3.19
N SER A 14 3.25 14.16 -4.51
CA SER A 14 4.55 14.42 -5.11
C SER A 14 4.61 15.78 -5.77
N ASP A 15 5.85 16.30 -5.91
CA ASP A 15 6.14 17.54 -6.60
C ASP A 15 6.39 17.30 -8.10
N TRP A 16 6.43 18.38 -8.86
CA TRP A 16 6.63 18.36 -10.29
C TRP A 16 7.84 19.21 -10.72
N PRO A 17 9.04 18.95 -10.18
CA PRO A 17 10.23 19.66 -10.65
C PRO A 17 10.62 19.18 -12.05
N ASP A 18 11.56 19.90 -12.67
CA ASP A 18 12.05 19.57 -14.01
C ASP A 18 13.04 18.40 -13.93
N VAL A 19 12.52 17.20 -13.67
CA VAL A 19 13.28 15.95 -13.60
C VAL A 19 12.47 14.85 -14.27
N ALA A 20 13.12 13.70 -14.51
CA ALA A 20 12.41 12.52 -15.02
C ALA A 20 11.32 12.12 -14.04
N ASP A 21 10.23 11.56 -14.56
CA ASP A 21 9.10 11.15 -13.72
C ASP A 21 9.51 10.25 -12.56
N HIS A 22 10.39 9.29 -12.82
CA HIS A 22 10.86 8.35 -11.80
C HIS A 22 11.60 9.06 -10.65
N ASP A 23 12.17 10.22 -10.89
CA ASP A 23 12.96 10.97 -9.90
C ASP A 23 12.18 12.08 -9.19
N ARG A 24 10.86 12.16 -9.41
CA ARG A 24 10.04 13.17 -8.74
C ARG A 24 9.93 12.88 -7.26
N PRO A 25 10.27 13.85 -6.38
CA PRO A 25 10.19 13.67 -4.93
C PRO A 25 8.80 13.95 -4.39
N LEU A 26 8.58 13.68 -3.12
CA LEU A 26 7.37 14.09 -2.43
C LEU A 26 7.31 15.61 -2.30
N ALA A 27 6.10 16.15 -2.38
CA ALA A 27 5.79 17.51 -2.00
C ALA A 27 5.76 17.64 -0.47
N LYS A 28 5.72 18.87 0.03
CA LYS A 28 5.63 19.15 1.47
C LYS A 28 4.44 18.42 2.10
N ARG A 29 3.27 18.44 1.44
CA ARG A 29 2.08 17.74 1.93
C ARG A 29 2.32 16.23 2.02
N GLY A 30 2.99 15.66 1.04
CA GLY A 30 3.30 14.23 1.05
C GLY A 30 4.21 13.84 2.19
N ARG A 31 5.20 14.66 2.49
CA ARG A 31 6.10 14.44 3.63
C ARG A 31 5.39 14.53 4.97
N ARG A 32 4.29 15.26 5.02
CA ARG A 32 3.44 15.33 6.22
C ARG A 32 2.51 14.10 6.30
N ASP A 33 1.94 13.68 5.17
CA ASP A 33 0.95 12.60 5.14
C ASP A 33 1.57 11.21 5.35
N ALA A 34 2.76 10.97 4.82
CA ALA A 34 3.36 9.64 4.85
C ALA A 34 3.62 9.09 6.27
N PRO A 35 4.18 9.87 7.22
CA PRO A 35 4.32 9.37 8.60
C PRO A 35 2.98 9.03 9.25
N ALA A 36 1.92 9.79 8.93
CA ALA A 36 0.59 9.52 9.46
C ALA A 36 0.05 8.16 8.97
N VAL A 37 0.36 7.78 7.72
CA VAL A 37 0.02 6.45 7.20
C VAL A 37 0.66 5.36 8.06
N GLY A 38 1.95 5.50 8.35
CA GLY A 38 2.66 4.52 9.16
C GLY A 38 2.07 4.37 10.55
N ARG A 39 1.77 5.50 11.21
CA ARG A 39 1.12 5.48 12.52
C ARG A 39 -0.24 4.79 12.45
N TRP A 40 -1.03 5.13 11.44
CA TRP A 40 -2.34 4.52 11.26
C TRP A 40 -2.25 3.00 11.09
N LEU A 41 -1.30 2.52 10.28
CA LEU A 41 -1.07 1.08 10.10
C LEU A 41 -0.75 0.39 11.42
N GLY A 42 0.14 0.98 12.21
CA GLY A 42 0.51 0.42 13.50
C GLY A 42 -0.62 0.42 14.51
N GLU A 43 -1.34 1.53 14.62
CA GLU A 43 -2.45 1.67 15.56
C GLU A 43 -3.66 0.81 15.20
N SER A 44 -3.86 0.58 13.91
CA SER A 44 -4.99 -0.22 13.41
C SER A 44 -4.74 -1.73 13.39
N GLY A 45 -3.53 -2.16 13.74
CA GLY A 45 -3.18 -3.58 13.73
C GLY A 45 -2.84 -4.12 12.35
N TYR A 46 -2.43 -3.26 11.41
CA TYR A 46 -2.08 -3.64 10.04
C TYR A 46 -0.60 -3.51 9.75
N ALA A 47 0.25 -3.59 10.77
CA ALA A 47 1.71 -3.55 10.58
C ALA A 47 2.13 -4.69 9.65
N PRO A 48 2.85 -4.40 8.56
CA PRO A 48 3.21 -5.43 7.58
C PRO A 48 4.40 -6.28 8.02
N ASP A 49 4.39 -7.54 7.56
CA ASP A 49 5.57 -8.43 7.65
C ASP A 49 6.53 -8.14 6.51
N ALA A 50 6.00 -7.66 5.39
CA ALA A 50 6.79 -7.39 4.20
C ALA A 50 6.25 -6.16 3.49
N VAL A 51 7.15 -5.44 2.83
CA VAL A 51 6.84 -4.25 2.04
C VAL A 51 7.44 -4.42 0.66
N ILE A 52 6.61 -4.32 -0.36
CA ILE A 52 7.03 -4.30 -1.76
C ILE A 52 6.72 -2.90 -2.28
N CYS A 53 7.75 -2.16 -2.61
CA CYS A 53 7.64 -0.74 -2.94
C CYS A 53 8.15 -0.44 -4.34
N SER A 54 7.42 0.39 -5.09
CA SER A 54 7.90 0.89 -6.37
C SER A 54 9.27 1.54 -6.21
N THR A 55 10.08 1.46 -7.26
CA THR A 55 11.41 2.10 -7.29
C THR A 55 11.35 3.61 -7.51
N ALA A 56 10.21 4.18 -7.90
CA ALA A 56 10.07 5.62 -8.06
C ALA A 56 10.37 6.35 -6.75
N LEU A 57 11.07 7.48 -6.84
CA LEU A 57 11.50 8.22 -5.65
C LEU A 57 10.33 8.58 -4.73
N ARG A 58 9.20 9.05 -5.29
CA ARG A 58 8.01 9.40 -4.50
C ARG A 58 7.44 8.23 -3.70
N ALA A 59 7.55 7.01 -4.24
CA ALA A 59 7.11 5.81 -3.53
C ALA A 59 8.09 5.42 -2.44
N ARG A 60 9.39 5.47 -2.74
CA ARG A 60 10.44 5.17 -1.75
C ARG A 60 10.41 6.14 -0.57
N GLU A 61 10.25 7.44 -0.85
CA GLU A 61 10.13 8.43 0.21
C GLU A 61 8.86 8.23 1.04
N THR A 62 7.77 7.83 0.39
CA THR A 62 6.53 7.51 1.11
C THR A 62 6.77 6.41 2.12
N TRP A 63 7.39 5.31 1.69
CA TRP A 63 7.65 4.20 2.61
C TRP A 63 8.64 4.59 3.71
N GLU A 64 9.73 5.26 3.38
CA GLU A 64 10.72 5.67 4.37
C GLU A 64 10.08 6.49 5.50
N LEU A 65 9.25 7.46 5.15
CA LEU A 65 8.55 8.29 6.13
C LEU A 65 7.46 7.51 6.86
N ALA A 66 6.71 6.68 6.14
CA ALA A 66 5.70 5.82 6.76
C ALA A 66 6.34 4.85 7.74
N SER A 67 7.52 4.31 7.43
CA SER A 67 8.22 3.38 8.32
C SER A 67 8.59 4.04 9.65
N ALA A 68 8.93 5.31 9.64
CA ALA A 68 9.20 6.05 10.87
C ALA A 68 7.95 6.15 11.75
N GLY A 69 6.80 6.46 11.15
CA GLY A 69 5.52 6.49 11.87
C GLY A 69 5.11 5.12 12.38
N LEU A 70 5.35 4.09 11.59
CA LEU A 70 5.06 2.71 11.98
C LEU A 70 5.87 2.31 13.21
N ARG A 71 7.16 2.62 13.24
CA ARG A 71 8.02 2.31 14.39
C ARG A 71 7.56 3.01 15.67
N THR A 72 7.00 4.20 15.54
CA THR A 72 6.44 4.92 16.69
C THR A 72 5.20 4.19 17.25
N ALA A 73 4.31 3.76 16.37
CA ALA A 73 3.03 3.13 16.77
C ALA A 73 3.19 1.64 17.08
N ALA A 74 4.12 0.98 16.43
CA ALA A 74 4.36 -0.46 16.59
C ALA A 74 5.87 -0.73 16.63
N PRO A 75 6.53 -0.48 17.78
CA PRO A 75 7.99 -0.56 17.90
C PRO A 75 8.59 -1.92 17.55
N GLY A 76 7.80 -3.00 17.65
CA GLY A 76 8.25 -4.34 17.29
C GLY A 76 8.16 -4.66 15.81
N ALA A 77 7.57 -3.78 15.01
CA ALA A 77 7.42 -4.02 13.57
C ALA A 77 8.79 -3.92 12.88
N ASP A 78 9.13 -4.95 12.11
CA ASP A 78 10.40 -5.01 11.37
C ASP A 78 10.16 -5.72 10.04
N PRO A 79 9.44 -5.09 9.11
CA PRO A 79 9.11 -5.74 7.84
C PRO A 79 10.32 -5.94 6.96
N ALA A 80 10.33 -7.03 6.20
CA ALA A 80 11.25 -7.21 5.08
C ALA A 80 10.85 -6.22 3.98
N VAL A 81 11.80 -5.44 3.47
CA VAL A 81 11.53 -4.41 2.46
C VAL A 81 12.23 -4.75 1.16
N ARG A 82 11.47 -4.70 0.06
CA ARG A 82 12.00 -4.90 -1.29
C ARG A 82 11.48 -3.80 -2.21
N TYR A 83 12.40 -3.16 -2.91
CA TYR A 83 12.05 -2.19 -3.97
C TYR A 83 11.95 -2.94 -5.29
N GLU A 84 10.82 -2.81 -5.94
CA GLU A 84 10.46 -3.63 -7.10
C GLU A 84 10.08 -2.76 -8.29
N SER A 85 10.91 -2.80 -9.35
CA SER A 85 10.69 -1.97 -10.54
C SER A 85 9.39 -2.32 -11.28
N ARG A 86 8.91 -3.56 -11.16
CA ARG A 86 7.65 -3.99 -11.80
C ARG A 86 6.41 -3.29 -11.24
N VAL A 87 6.51 -2.62 -10.08
CA VAL A 87 5.41 -1.84 -9.54
C VAL A 87 5.28 -0.49 -10.25
N TYR A 88 6.39 0.03 -10.75
CA TYR A 88 6.38 1.28 -11.51
C TYR A 88 5.78 1.03 -12.91
N ASP A 89 4.80 1.84 -13.29
CA ASP A 89 4.05 1.68 -14.56
C ASP A 89 3.35 0.32 -14.70
N ALA A 90 3.00 -0.30 -13.59
CA ALA A 90 2.37 -1.62 -13.61
C ALA A 90 0.92 -1.56 -14.08
N THR A 91 0.51 -2.58 -14.85
CA THR A 91 -0.90 -2.83 -15.13
C THR A 91 -1.52 -3.55 -13.93
N VAL A 92 -2.85 -3.57 -13.86
CA VAL A 92 -3.55 -4.30 -12.79
C VAL A 92 -3.19 -5.79 -12.83
N LEU A 93 -3.07 -6.37 -14.03
CA LEU A 93 -2.68 -7.77 -14.17
C LEU A 93 -1.25 -8.00 -13.68
N GLY A 94 -0.33 -7.09 -14.02
CA GLY A 94 1.05 -7.17 -13.55
C GLY A 94 1.15 -7.13 -12.03
N LEU A 95 0.36 -6.28 -11.40
CA LEU A 95 0.30 -6.20 -9.94
C LEU A 95 -0.28 -7.47 -9.32
N LEU A 96 -1.32 -8.03 -9.92
CA LEU A 96 -1.89 -9.29 -9.45
C LEU A 96 -0.88 -10.43 -9.53
N MET A 97 -0.14 -10.51 -10.65
CA MET A 97 0.90 -11.52 -10.80
C MET A 97 1.99 -11.36 -9.74
N LEU A 98 2.35 -10.13 -9.41
CA LEU A 98 3.33 -9.85 -8.37
C LEU A 98 2.85 -10.30 -6.99
N VAL A 99 1.59 -10.02 -6.66
CA VAL A 99 0.99 -10.48 -5.39
C VAL A 99 1.04 -12.00 -5.29
N ARG A 100 0.78 -12.70 -6.38
CA ARG A 100 0.83 -14.17 -6.40
C ARG A 100 2.22 -14.75 -6.13
N GLU A 101 3.27 -13.94 -6.29
CA GLU A 101 4.66 -14.32 -6.01
C GLU A 101 5.06 -14.09 -4.55
N PHE A 102 4.20 -13.49 -3.73
CA PHE A 102 4.54 -13.20 -2.34
C PHE A 102 4.82 -14.46 -1.56
N ARG A 103 5.74 -14.37 -0.60
CA ARG A 103 6.15 -15.52 0.20
C ARG A 103 4.99 -16.05 1.02
N PRO A 104 4.80 -17.38 1.06
CA PRO A 104 3.68 -17.98 1.79
C PRO A 104 3.63 -17.61 3.28
N GLU A 105 4.78 -17.36 3.90
CA GLU A 105 4.86 -17.04 5.32
C GLU A 105 4.43 -15.61 5.66
N TRP A 106 4.32 -14.71 4.67
CA TRP A 106 3.86 -13.35 4.94
C TRP A 106 2.36 -13.34 5.21
N ARG A 107 1.97 -12.75 6.34
CA ARG A 107 0.56 -12.63 6.72
C ARG A 107 -0.03 -11.30 6.30
N THR A 108 0.71 -10.22 6.47
CA THR A 108 0.32 -8.88 6.04
C THR A 108 1.42 -8.33 5.14
N ALA A 109 1.08 -8.06 3.89
CA ALA A 109 2.01 -7.52 2.91
C ALA A 109 1.54 -6.15 2.45
N LEU A 110 2.45 -5.18 2.46
CA LEU A 110 2.18 -3.81 2.00
C LEU A 110 2.77 -3.62 0.62
N LEU A 111 1.95 -3.15 -0.30
CA LEU A 111 2.35 -2.79 -1.65
C LEU A 111 2.23 -1.27 -1.80
N VAL A 112 3.35 -0.59 -2.07
CA VAL A 112 3.37 0.86 -2.28
C VAL A 112 3.53 1.14 -3.76
N GLY A 113 2.54 1.78 -4.34
CA GLY A 113 2.51 1.97 -5.78
C GLY A 113 1.78 3.23 -6.24
N HIS A 114 1.27 3.16 -7.44
CA HIS A 114 0.76 4.30 -8.19
C HIS A 114 -0.66 4.05 -8.71
N ASN A 115 -1.39 5.14 -9.00
CA ASN A 115 -2.61 5.04 -9.76
C ASN A 115 -2.31 5.07 -11.27
N PRO A 116 -3.12 4.45 -12.12
CA PRO A 116 -4.38 3.80 -11.77
C PRO A 116 -4.26 2.40 -11.13
N GLY A 117 -3.05 1.85 -11.06
CA GLY A 117 -2.84 0.48 -10.59
C GLY A 117 -3.42 0.19 -9.21
N MET A 118 -3.17 1.05 -8.22
CA MET A 118 -3.67 0.82 -6.87
C MET A 118 -5.19 0.85 -6.80
N ALA A 119 -5.82 1.81 -7.49
CA ALA A 119 -7.27 1.91 -7.54
C ALA A 119 -7.89 0.69 -8.24
N GLU A 120 -7.35 0.32 -9.39
CA GLU A 120 -7.86 -0.81 -10.18
C GLU A 120 -7.66 -2.15 -9.46
N LEU A 121 -6.53 -2.33 -8.79
CA LEU A 121 -6.27 -3.55 -8.04
C LEU A 121 -7.23 -3.68 -6.86
N THR A 122 -7.49 -2.59 -6.15
CA THR A 122 -8.44 -2.57 -5.03
C THR A 122 -9.82 -3.00 -5.49
N VAL A 123 -10.35 -2.36 -6.54
CA VAL A 123 -11.68 -2.68 -7.07
C VAL A 123 -11.71 -4.09 -7.66
N GLY A 124 -10.64 -4.49 -8.35
CA GLY A 124 -10.58 -5.79 -9.01
C GLY A 124 -10.54 -6.96 -8.03
N LEU A 125 -9.83 -6.81 -6.92
CA LEU A 125 -9.72 -7.88 -5.92
C LEU A 125 -10.89 -7.90 -4.94
N ALA A 126 -11.48 -6.76 -4.66
CA ALA A 126 -12.52 -6.66 -3.64
C ALA A 126 -13.77 -7.42 -4.06
N ASP A 127 -14.37 -8.12 -3.09
CA ASP A 127 -15.71 -8.65 -3.23
C ASP A 127 -16.64 -7.46 -3.51
N PRO A 128 -17.44 -7.49 -4.59
CA PRO A 128 -18.33 -6.37 -4.91
C PRO A 128 -19.26 -5.94 -3.78
N SER A 129 -19.66 -6.86 -2.91
CA SER A 129 -20.47 -6.55 -1.74
C SER A 129 -19.75 -5.72 -0.69
N SER A 130 -18.42 -5.62 -0.77
CA SER A 130 -17.59 -4.80 0.13
C SER A 130 -17.69 -3.30 -0.17
N ASP A 131 -18.31 -2.92 -1.28
CA ASP A 131 -18.45 -1.52 -1.72
C ASP A 131 -17.09 -0.80 -1.79
N PRO A 132 -16.18 -1.24 -2.68
CA PRO A 132 -14.86 -0.63 -2.78
C PRO A 132 -14.92 0.84 -3.20
N PRO A 133 -13.94 1.66 -2.78
CA PRO A 133 -13.99 3.09 -3.05
C PRO A 133 -13.88 3.41 -4.53
N SER A 134 -14.56 4.49 -4.96
CA SER A 134 -14.51 4.96 -6.34
C SER A 134 -13.28 5.81 -6.64
N ALA A 135 -12.62 6.33 -5.60
CA ALA A 135 -11.44 7.17 -5.74
C ALA A 135 -10.34 6.68 -4.80
N PHE A 136 -9.09 6.82 -5.24
CA PHE A 136 -7.93 6.38 -4.46
C PHE A 136 -6.90 7.51 -4.47
N PRO A 137 -7.05 8.52 -3.58
CA PRO A 137 -6.15 9.68 -3.59
C PRO A 137 -4.74 9.34 -3.09
N THR A 138 -3.81 10.29 -3.23
CA THR A 138 -2.44 10.08 -2.74
C THR A 138 -2.45 9.77 -1.25
N ALA A 139 -1.59 8.86 -0.83
CA ALA A 139 -1.47 8.33 0.53
C ALA A 139 -2.73 7.62 1.04
N ALA A 140 -3.68 7.31 0.18
CA ALA A 140 -4.81 6.46 0.56
C ALA A 140 -4.34 5.02 0.77
N VAL A 141 -4.99 4.33 1.68
CA VAL A 141 -4.70 2.93 2.03
C VAL A 141 -5.97 2.11 1.95
N ALA A 142 -5.87 0.96 1.29
CA ALA A 142 -6.92 -0.06 1.33
C ALA A 142 -6.34 -1.32 1.97
N VAL A 143 -7.10 -1.96 2.84
CA VAL A 143 -6.72 -3.23 3.46
C VAL A 143 -7.71 -4.30 3.03
N LEU A 144 -7.19 -5.33 2.37
CA LEU A 144 -7.99 -6.42 1.80
C LEU A 144 -7.67 -7.73 2.52
N ALA A 145 -8.71 -8.45 2.92
CA ALA A 145 -8.56 -9.81 3.44
C ALA A 145 -8.54 -10.77 2.25
N VAL A 146 -7.39 -11.39 2.01
CA VAL A 146 -7.18 -12.30 0.89
C VAL A 146 -7.35 -13.74 1.38
N PRO A 147 -8.33 -14.47 0.88
CA PRO A 147 -8.51 -15.86 1.29
C PRO A 147 -7.44 -16.77 0.68
N GLY A 148 -6.99 -17.74 1.45
CA GLY A 148 -6.04 -18.73 0.96
C GLY A 148 -4.63 -18.20 0.74
N PRO A 149 -3.79 -18.97 0.04
CA PRO A 149 -2.41 -18.56 -0.20
C PRO A 149 -2.31 -17.44 -1.23
N TRP A 150 -1.23 -16.65 -1.16
CA TRP A 150 -1.01 -15.54 -2.11
C TRP A 150 -1.08 -16.01 -3.57
N ALA A 151 -0.55 -17.19 -3.85
CA ALA A 151 -0.52 -17.74 -5.21
C ALA A 151 -1.92 -17.97 -5.79
N ALA A 152 -2.93 -18.08 -4.95
CA ALA A 152 -4.33 -18.30 -5.36
C ALA A 152 -5.15 -17.03 -5.37
N THR A 153 -4.54 -15.87 -5.14
CA THR A 153 -5.25 -14.58 -5.17
C THR A 153 -6.01 -14.41 -6.48
N ALA A 154 -7.29 -14.13 -6.40
CA ALA A 154 -8.16 -14.04 -7.57
C ALA A 154 -9.11 -12.84 -7.47
N PRO A 155 -9.55 -12.30 -8.62
CA PRO A 155 -10.47 -11.17 -8.64
C PRO A 155 -11.78 -11.45 -7.91
N GLY A 156 -12.28 -10.43 -7.21
CA GLY A 156 -13.61 -10.48 -6.58
C GLY A 156 -13.72 -11.29 -5.31
N GLU A 157 -12.62 -11.80 -4.78
CA GLU A 157 -12.64 -12.70 -3.62
C GLU A 157 -12.20 -12.07 -2.31
N ALA A 158 -11.58 -10.89 -2.35
CA ALA A 158 -11.03 -10.27 -1.13
C ALA A 158 -12.07 -9.41 -0.42
N GLY A 159 -12.15 -9.54 0.89
CA GLY A 159 -12.99 -8.64 1.69
C GLY A 159 -12.28 -7.33 1.96
N LEU A 160 -12.93 -6.20 1.73
CA LEU A 160 -12.37 -4.89 2.07
C LEU A 160 -12.53 -4.67 3.58
N LEU A 161 -11.42 -4.69 4.31
CA LEU A 161 -11.42 -4.52 5.76
C LEU A 161 -11.39 -3.04 6.17
N ALA A 162 -10.69 -2.21 5.41
CA ALA A 162 -10.56 -0.80 5.71
C ALA A 162 -10.14 -0.02 4.48
N PHE A 163 -10.56 1.23 4.43
CA PHE A 163 -10.07 2.21 3.47
C PHE A 163 -9.93 3.53 4.21
N ALA A 164 -8.75 4.14 4.15
CA ALA A 164 -8.47 5.38 4.85
C ALA A 164 -7.73 6.35 3.93
N ILE A 165 -8.05 7.62 4.06
CA ILE A 165 -7.34 8.71 3.38
C ILE A 165 -6.59 9.54 4.44
N PRO A 166 -5.63 10.40 4.04
CA PRO A 166 -4.86 11.16 5.03
C PRO A 166 -5.67 11.94 6.05
N ALA A 167 -6.83 12.48 5.64
CA ALA A 167 -7.70 13.19 6.58
C ALA A 167 -8.18 12.31 7.74
N ASP A 168 -8.42 11.03 7.48
CA ASP A 168 -8.86 10.08 8.51
C ASP A 168 -7.74 9.74 9.49
N MET A 169 -6.50 9.86 9.05
CA MET A 169 -5.32 9.44 9.80
C MET A 169 -4.78 10.52 10.74
N ARG A 170 -5.12 11.79 10.46
CA ARG A 170 -4.62 12.93 11.23
C ARG A 170 -5.46 13.25 12.46
N SER A 171 -6.63 12.65 12.58
CA SER A 171 -7.57 12.95 13.67
C SER A 171 -7.36 12.09 14.91
N GLY A 172 -6.31 11.30 14.91
CA GLY A 172 -6.01 10.41 16.04
C GLY A 172 -5.18 11.04 17.13
#